data_0b7e69db206f41e15aa15aa0637ba404
#
_entry.id   0b7e69db206f41e15aa15aa0637ba404
#
_cell.length_a   1.000
_cell.length_b   1.000
_cell.length_c   1.000
_cell.angle_alpha   90.00
_cell.angle_beta   90.00
_cell.angle_gamma   90.00
#
_symmetry.space_group_name_H-M   'P 1'
#
loop_
_entity.id
_entity.type
_entity.pdbx_description
1 polymer ?
#
loop_
_entity_poly.entity_id
_entity_poly.type
_entity_poly.pdbx_seq_one_letter_code
_entity_poly.pdbx_strand_id
1 'polypeptide(L)'
;MSVQEEQQVSELAEKDKLAVDRLTALFDDGAFTEIDGYAKSASGDVEAAAGFGTVNGSPVYAFAQNVNVSGGAISVAQCAKLKKIYDLATKTGCPVIGIYDSNGVKLDEGFEALSAYGELVKASTAMSGVCTQISIIAGSCLGASALMANMADVVIAVKDADFYVTTPSDVTADTCYEQGTVDILADDLDGACLLYTS
;
A
#
# COMPACT_ATOMS: atom_id res chain seq x y z
N MET A 1 -22.64 12.75 -24.63
CA MET A 1 -22.39 12.70 -23.18
C MET A 1 -22.87 14.00 -22.58
N SER A 2 -23.62 13.96 -21.49
CA SER A 2 -24.03 15.18 -20.79
C SER A 2 -22.85 15.73 -19.97
N VAL A 3 -22.88 17.04 -19.69
CA VAL A 3 -21.83 17.68 -18.85
C VAL A 3 -21.69 16.99 -17.49
N GLN A 4 -22.79 16.42 -16.97
CA GLN A 4 -22.77 15.64 -15.72
C GLN A 4 -22.05 14.29 -15.88
N GLU A 5 -22.18 13.60 -17.03
CA GLU A 5 -21.46 12.37 -17.32
C GLU A 5 -19.97 12.63 -17.51
N GLU A 6 -19.58 13.73 -18.14
CA GLU A 6 -18.18 14.13 -18.30
C GLU A 6 -17.52 14.51 -16.95
N GLN A 7 -18.26 15.21 -16.07
CA GLN A 7 -17.78 15.51 -14.72
C GLN A 7 -17.63 14.24 -13.88
N GLN A 8 -18.57 13.32 -13.95
CA GLN A 8 -18.53 12.06 -13.20
C GLN A 8 -17.39 11.13 -13.67
N VAL A 9 -17.13 11.09 -14.98
CA VAL A 9 -15.98 10.36 -15.55
C VAL A 9 -14.65 11.01 -15.15
N SER A 10 -14.58 12.35 -15.08
CA SER A 10 -13.39 13.09 -14.63
C SER A 10 -13.12 12.87 -13.14
N GLU A 11 -14.14 12.91 -12.28
CA GLU A 11 -14.01 12.66 -10.84
C GLU A 11 -13.60 11.21 -10.54
N LEU A 12 -14.13 10.23 -11.30
CA LEU A 12 -13.70 8.83 -11.19
C LEU A 12 -12.25 8.64 -11.62
N ALA A 13 -11.83 9.29 -12.70
CA ALA A 13 -10.44 9.24 -13.16
C ALA A 13 -9.46 9.85 -12.17
N GLU A 14 -9.83 10.93 -11.46
CA GLU A 14 -9.01 11.53 -10.39
C GLU A 14 -8.93 10.65 -9.15
N LYS A 15 -10.03 9.99 -8.77
CA LYS A 15 -10.03 9.04 -7.64
C LYS A 15 -9.09 7.87 -7.84
N ASP A 16 -9.07 7.31 -9.05
CA ASP A 16 -8.23 6.15 -9.39
C ASP A 16 -6.74 6.51 -9.48
N LYS A 17 -6.40 7.79 -9.61
CA LYS A 17 -5.06 8.25 -9.92
C LYS A 17 -4.08 8.22 -8.74
N LEU A 18 -4.54 8.46 -7.51
CA LEU A 18 -3.69 8.64 -6.34
C LEU A 18 -2.67 7.50 -6.14
N ALA A 19 -3.11 6.25 -6.24
CA ALA A 19 -2.22 5.10 -6.04
C ALA A 19 -1.17 4.99 -7.15
N VAL A 20 -1.52 5.32 -8.39
CA VAL A 20 -0.58 5.35 -9.53
C VAL A 20 0.41 6.49 -9.38
N ASP A 21 -0.03 7.68 -8.96
CA ASP A 21 0.82 8.85 -8.74
C ASP A 21 1.86 8.57 -7.65
N ARG A 22 1.47 7.87 -6.57
CA ARG A 22 2.39 7.42 -5.51
C ARG A 22 3.47 6.46 -6.03
N LEU A 23 3.10 5.52 -6.89
CA LEU A 23 4.09 4.64 -7.53
C LEU A 23 4.97 5.40 -8.53
N THR A 24 4.41 6.34 -9.27
CA THR A 24 5.16 7.20 -10.19
C THR A 24 6.21 8.03 -9.43
N ALA A 25 5.89 8.51 -8.23
CA ALA A 25 6.83 9.24 -7.40
C ALA A 25 7.94 8.33 -6.80
N LEU A 26 7.63 7.06 -6.58
CA LEU A 26 8.57 6.09 -6.00
C LEU A 26 9.61 5.58 -7.01
N PHE A 27 9.19 5.27 -8.24
CA PHE A 27 10.05 4.65 -9.24
C PHE A 27 10.92 5.65 -10.00
N ASP A 28 12.11 5.22 -10.39
CA ASP A 28 13.05 6.01 -11.19
C ASP A 28 12.39 6.53 -12.47
N ASP A 29 12.55 7.81 -12.76
CA ASP A 29 11.94 8.51 -13.90
C ASP A 29 10.41 8.35 -13.99
N GLY A 30 9.75 7.94 -12.92
CA GLY A 30 8.32 7.64 -12.87
C GLY A 30 7.92 6.42 -13.70
N ALA A 31 8.88 5.58 -14.10
CA ALA A 31 8.68 4.48 -15.04
C ALA A 31 8.52 3.13 -14.32
N PHE A 32 7.37 2.51 -14.49
CA PHE A 32 7.12 1.16 -14.00
C PHE A 32 6.16 0.38 -14.89
N THR A 33 6.21 -0.94 -14.81
CA THR A 33 5.24 -1.83 -15.45
C THR A 33 4.15 -2.16 -14.46
N GLU A 34 2.92 -1.69 -14.73
CA GLU A 34 1.77 -1.98 -13.87
C GLU A 34 1.40 -3.47 -13.93
N ILE A 35 1.13 -4.06 -12.77
CA ILE A 35 0.70 -5.44 -12.60
C ILE A 35 -0.78 -5.43 -12.23
N ASP A 36 -1.57 -6.21 -12.99
CA ASP A 36 -3.04 -6.30 -12.82
C ASP A 36 -3.75 -4.93 -12.80
N GLY A 37 -3.34 -4.00 -13.68
CA GLY A 37 -3.91 -2.66 -13.80
C GLY A 37 -5.43 -2.63 -14.07
N TYR A 38 -5.96 -3.72 -14.64
CA TYR A 38 -7.40 -3.88 -14.88
C TYR A 38 -8.15 -4.60 -13.75
N ALA A 39 -7.46 -5.03 -12.69
CA ALA A 39 -8.11 -5.65 -11.54
C ALA A 39 -8.87 -4.60 -10.73
N LYS A 40 -10.18 -4.76 -10.69
CA LYS A 40 -11.11 -3.87 -10.01
C LYS A 40 -11.86 -4.62 -8.92
N SER A 41 -12.28 -3.88 -7.90
CA SER A 41 -13.19 -4.39 -6.87
C SER A 41 -14.56 -4.74 -7.43
N ALA A 42 -15.40 -5.34 -6.62
CA ALA A 42 -16.80 -5.62 -6.97
C ALA A 42 -17.60 -4.34 -7.32
N SER A 43 -17.20 -3.18 -6.77
CA SER A 43 -17.76 -1.87 -7.11
C SER A 43 -17.22 -1.26 -8.42
N GLY A 44 -16.20 -1.87 -9.01
CA GLY A 44 -15.58 -1.40 -10.26
C GLY A 44 -14.45 -0.39 -10.06
N ASP A 45 -14.05 -0.12 -8.80
CA ASP A 45 -13.02 0.85 -8.45
C ASP A 45 -11.62 0.23 -8.41
N VAL A 46 -10.57 1.05 -8.61
CA VAL A 46 -9.16 0.67 -8.43
C VAL A 46 -8.73 0.99 -7.00
N GLU A 47 -8.72 -0.02 -6.14
CA GLU A 47 -8.43 0.12 -4.71
C GLU A 47 -6.94 0.19 -4.39
N ALA A 48 -6.09 -0.32 -5.28
CA ALA A 48 -4.63 -0.24 -5.18
C ALA A 48 -3.97 -0.33 -6.55
N ALA A 49 -2.88 0.38 -6.75
CA ALA A 49 -1.95 0.18 -7.85
C ALA A 49 -0.82 -0.75 -7.41
N ALA A 50 -0.29 -1.52 -8.34
CA ALA A 50 0.86 -2.40 -8.09
C ALA A 50 1.72 -2.49 -9.35
N GLY A 51 3.04 -2.53 -9.19
CA GLY A 51 3.94 -2.51 -10.32
C GLY A 51 5.34 -3.02 -10.02
N PHE A 52 6.11 -3.12 -11.09
CA PHE A 52 7.52 -3.48 -11.08
C PHE A 52 8.31 -2.42 -11.83
N GLY A 53 9.38 -1.95 -11.24
CA GLY A 53 10.27 -0.94 -11.80
C GLY A 53 11.62 -0.93 -11.11
N THR A 54 12.34 0.18 -11.22
CA THR A 54 13.61 0.37 -10.52
C THR A 54 13.52 1.53 -9.53
N VAL A 55 14.24 1.41 -8.43
CA VAL A 55 14.49 2.49 -7.47
C VAL A 55 16.00 2.54 -7.24
N ASN A 56 16.63 3.66 -7.55
CA ASN A 56 18.10 3.79 -7.61
C ASN A 56 18.77 2.71 -8.48
N GLY A 57 18.17 2.39 -9.62
CA GLY A 57 18.65 1.36 -10.54
C GLY A 57 18.45 -0.08 -10.07
N SER A 58 17.93 -0.32 -8.87
CA SER A 58 17.67 -1.66 -8.34
C SER A 58 16.23 -2.10 -8.64
N PRO A 59 15.98 -3.34 -9.10
CA PRO A 59 14.65 -3.82 -9.41
C PRO A 59 13.83 -4.02 -8.13
N VAL A 60 12.59 -3.51 -8.13
CA VAL A 60 11.69 -3.52 -6.97
C VAL A 60 10.25 -3.80 -7.42
N TYR A 61 9.53 -4.58 -6.65
CA TYR A 61 8.07 -4.63 -6.70
C TYR A 61 7.49 -3.64 -5.71
N ALA A 62 6.45 -2.91 -6.12
CA ALA A 62 5.78 -2.00 -5.22
C ALA A 62 4.27 -2.02 -5.39
N PHE A 63 3.56 -1.63 -4.32
CA PHE A 63 2.14 -1.35 -4.36
C PHE A 63 1.82 -0.09 -3.56
N ALA A 64 0.73 0.58 -3.94
CA ALA A 64 0.19 1.72 -3.21
C ALA A 64 -1.32 1.57 -3.04
N GLN A 65 -1.82 1.83 -1.86
CA GLN A 65 -3.25 1.82 -1.55
C GLN A 65 -3.88 3.16 -1.93
N ASN A 66 -5.15 3.11 -2.33
CA ASN A 66 -5.93 4.27 -2.75
C ASN A 66 -6.97 4.63 -1.68
N VAL A 67 -6.61 5.56 -0.79
CA VAL A 67 -7.50 6.00 0.29
C VAL A 67 -8.79 6.66 -0.22
N ASN A 68 -8.78 7.19 -1.45
CA ASN A 68 -9.97 7.80 -2.07
C ASN A 68 -11.05 6.78 -2.42
N VAL A 69 -10.71 5.49 -2.42
CA VAL A 69 -11.63 4.38 -2.66
C VAL A 69 -11.88 3.64 -1.35
N SER A 70 -13.09 3.73 -0.82
CA SER A 70 -13.51 3.05 0.42
C SER A 70 -12.56 3.28 1.62
N GLY A 71 -11.88 4.45 1.69
CA GLY A 71 -10.88 4.71 2.73
C GLY A 71 -9.65 3.78 2.65
N GLY A 72 -9.29 3.30 1.46
CA GLY A 72 -8.19 2.35 1.26
C GLY A 72 -8.46 0.96 1.85
N ALA A 73 -9.72 0.63 2.19
CA ALA A 73 -10.05 -0.65 2.82
C ALA A 73 -9.67 -1.84 1.94
N ILE A 74 -9.09 -2.86 2.56
CA ILE A 74 -8.55 -4.03 1.88
C ILE A 74 -9.68 -5.00 1.52
N SER A 75 -9.99 -5.13 0.23
CA SER A 75 -10.96 -6.07 -0.35
C SER A 75 -10.32 -7.41 -0.74
N VAL A 76 -11.16 -8.38 -1.09
CA VAL A 76 -10.71 -9.65 -1.69
C VAL A 76 -9.89 -9.42 -2.96
N ALA A 77 -10.34 -8.52 -3.84
CA ALA A 77 -9.64 -8.20 -5.07
C ALA A 77 -8.28 -7.54 -4.81
N GLN A 78 -8.21 -6.62 -3.86
CA GLN A 78 -6.95 -6.01 -3.45
C GLN A 78 -5.99 -7.05 -2.85
N CYS A 79 -6.47 -7.93 -1.95
CA CYS A 79 -5.66 -9.01 -1.40
C CYS A 79 -5.05 -9.90 -2.49
N ALA A 80 -5.83 -10.28 -3.50
CA ALA A 80 -5.35 -11.09 -4.62
C ALA A 80 -4.24 -10.38 -5.42
N LYS A 81 -4.42 -9.09 -5.70
CA LYS A 81 -3.43 -8.25 -6.40
C LYS A 81 -2.13 -8.13 -5.60
N LEU A 82 -2.21 -7.79 -4.32
CA LEU A 82 -1.03 -7.65 -3.46
C LEU A 82 -0.33 -8.99 -3.25
N LYS A 83 -1.07 -10.07 -3.02
CA LYS A 83 -0.51 -11.41 -2.91
C LYS A 83 0.33 -11.78 -4.13
N LYS A 84 -0.14 -11.44 -5.33
CA LYS A 84 0.61 -11.66 -6.58
C LYS A 84 1.95 -10.92 -6.58
N ILE A 85 2.02 -9.70 -6.03
CA ILE A 85 3.28 -8.95 -5.87
C ILE A 85 4.25 -9.72 -4.98
N TYR A 86 3.81 -10.20 -3.80
CA TYR A 86 4.66 -11.00 -2.91
C TYR A 86 5.12 -12.30 -3.55
N ASP A 87 4.23 -13.01 -4.26
CA ASP A 87 4.57 -14.25 -4.98
C ASP A 87 5.60 -14.01 -6.09
N LEU A 88 5.52 -12.91 -6.83
CA LEU A 88 6.48 -12.54 -7.87
C LEU A 88 7.83 -12.12 -7.25
N ALA A 89 7.81 -11.28 -6.24
CA ALA A 89 9.00 -10.83 -5.53
C ALA A 89 9.79 -12.01 -4.93
N THR A 90 9.09 -12.93 -4.26
CA THR A 90 9.72 -14.15 -3.72
C THR A 90 10.40 -14.99 -4.80
N LYS A 91 9.78 -15.11 -5.99
CA LYS A 91 10.35 -15.88 -7.11
C LYS A 91 11.57 -15.22 -7.75
N THR A 92 11.61 -13.91 -7.76
CA THR A 92 12.68 -13.13 -8.42
C THR A 92 13.80 -12.71 -7.46
N GLY A 93 13.56 -12.78 -6.15
CA GLY A 93 14.48 -12.30 -5.14
C GLY A 93 14.53 -10.77 -5.02
N CYS A 94 13.50 -10.07 -5.55
CA CYS A 94 13.43 -8.62 -5.50
C CYS A 94 12.74 -8.14 -4.22
N PRO A 95 13.10 -6.97 -3.66
CA PRO A 95 12.40 -6.38 -2.54
C PRO A 95 10.97 -5.95 -2.91
N VAL A 96 10.14 -5.79 -1.86
CA VAL A 96 8.78 -5.23 -1.97
C VAL A 96 8.69 -3.96 -1.15
N ILE A 97 8.13 -2.90 -1.76
CA ILE A 97 7.77 -1.65 -1.09
C ILE A 97 6.25 -1.52 -1.09
N GLY A 98 5.65 -1.41 0.09
CA GLY A 98 4.23 -1.14 0.26
C GLY A 98 3.98 0.28 0.73
N ILE A 99 3.17 1.05 -0.01
CA ILE A 99 2.70 2.38 0.43
C ILE A 99 1.29 2.20 0.99
N TYR A 100 1.18 2.33 2.31
CA TYR A 100 -0.04 2.08 3.08
C TYR A 100 -0.79 3.38 3.36
N ASP A 101 -2.09 3.35 3.09
CA ASP A 101 -3.04 4.40 3.43
C ASP A 101 -4.44 3.76 3.45
N SER A 102 -4.81 3.18 4.62
CA SER A 102 -5.95 2.25 4.69
C SER A 102 -6.56 2.19 6.08
N ASN A 103 -7.88 2.20 6.11
CA ASN A 103 -8.70 2.00 7.32
C ASN A 103 -8.88 0.52 7.72
N GLY A 104 -8.13 -0.40 7.12
CA GLY A 104 -8.19 -1.83 7.44
C GLY A 104 -8.98 -2.67 6.45
N VAL A 105 -9.53 -3.81 6.89
CA VAL A 105 -10.26 -4.75 6.02
C VAL A 105 -11.64 -4.23 5.65
N LYS A 106 -12.07 -4.48 4.43
CA LYS A 106 -13.40 -4.16 3.91
C LYS A 106 -14.44 -5.11 4.51
N LEU A 107 -15.10 -4.67 5.58
CA LEU A 107 -15.97 -5.51 6.40
C LEU A 107 -17.27 -5.95 5.70
N ASP A 108 -17.73 -5.22 4.70
CA ASP A 108 -18.91 -5.55 3.89
C ASP A 108 -18.73 -6.79 3.00
N GLU A 109 -17.49 -7.19 2.70
CA GLU A 109 -17.16 -8.44 2.04
C GLU A 109 -17.11 -9.66 3.00
N GLY A 110 -17.28 -9.44 4.29
CA GLY A 110 -17.48 -10.48 5.29
C GLY A 110 -16.30 -11.43 5.46
N PHE A 111 -16.60 -12.72 5.56
CA PHE A 111 -15.62 -13.77 5.83
C PHE A 111 -14.62 -13.98 4.67
N GLU A 112 -15.02 -13.64 3.45
CA GLU A 112 -14.16 -13.80 2.26
C GLU A 112 -13.00 -12.82 2.30
N ALA A 113 -13.22 -11.57 2.74
CA ALA A 113 -12.15 -10.58 2.92
C ALA A 113 -11.15 -11.03 3.98
N LEU A 114 -11.61 -11.58 5.11
CA LEU A 114 -10.74 -12.11 6.16
C LEU A 114 -9.90 -13.29 5.68
N SER A 115 -10.49 -14.20 4.92
CA SER A 115 -9.78 -15.34 4.34
C SER A 115 -8.72 -14.90 3.33
N ALA A 116 -9.07 -13.98 2.42
CA ALA A 116 -8.15 -13.42 1.44
C ALA A 116 -7.00 -12.65 2.12
N TYR A 117 -7.31 -11.90 3.16
CA TYR A 117 -6.31 -11.22 3.98
C TYR A 117 -5.34 -12.22 4.65
N GLY A 118 -5.84 -13.31 5.19
CA GLY A 118 -5.01 -14.38 5.76
C GLY A 118 -4.02 -14.97 4.75
N GLU A 119 -4.45 -15.18 3.50
CA GLU A 119 -3.55 -15.63 2.42
C GLU A 119 -2.53 -14.55 2.02
N LEU A 120 -2.88 -13.28 2.08
CA LEU A 120 -1.94 -12.17 1.84
C LEU A 120 -0.87 -12.11 2.94
N VAL A 121 -1.27 -12.19 4.22
CA VAL A 121 -0.35 -12.23 5.37
C VAL A 121 0.59 -13.43 5.26
N LYS A 122 0.08 -14.59 4.87
CA LYS A 122 0.89 -15.79 4.65
C LYS A 122 1.95 -15.58 3.55
N ALA A 123 1.59 -14.91 2.44
CA ALA A 123 2.53 -14.62 1.36
C ALA A 123 3.64 -13.67 1.83
N SER A 124 3.30 -12.61 2.56
CA SER A 124 4.27 -11.70 3.16
C SER A 124 5.19 -12.41 4.17
N THR A 125 4.62 -13.23 5.06
CA THR A 125 5.40 -14.00 6.04
C THR A 125 6.38 -14.98 5.37
N ALA A 126 5.96 -15.62 4.27
CA ALA A 126 6.82 -16.54 3.51
C ALA A 126 8.00 -15.83 2.84
N MET A 127 7.90 -14.53 2.60
CA MET A 127 8.95 -13.71 2.03
C MET A 127 9.98 -13.23 3.08
N SER A 128 9.61 -13.25 4.37
CA SER A 128 10.49 -12.83 5.47
C SER A 128 11.80 -13.63 5.49
N GLY A 129 12.93 -12.92 5.52
CA GLY A 129 14.28 -13.49 5.45
C GLY A 129 14.69 -13.97 4.04
N VAL A 130 13.82 -13.84 3.02
CA VAL A 130 14.15 -14.15 1.62
C VAL A 130 14.42 -12.88 0.83
N CYS A 131 13.53 -11.89 0.93
CA CYS A 131 13.65 -10.60 0.27
C CYS A 131 13.25 -9.49 1.26
N THR A 132 13.84 -8.32 1.11
CA THR A 132 13.54 -7.16 1.95
C THR A 132 12.12 -6.67 1.70
N GLN A 133 11.40 -6.40 2.78
CA GLN A 133 10.08 -5.79 2.79
C GLN A 133 10.15 -4.42 3.45
N ILE A 134 9.61 -3.39 2.80
CA ILE A 134 9.60 -2.03 3.30
C ILE A 134 8.17 -1.52 3.29
N SER A 135 7.74 -0.97 4.41
CA SER A 135 6.44 -0.32 4.56
C SER A 135 6.60 1.18 4.67
N ILE A 136 5.87 1.92 3.85
CA ILE A 136 5.75 3.38 3.92
C ILE A 136 4.33 3.71 4.33
N ILE A 137 4.15 4.29 5.51
CA ILE A 137 2.86 4.74 6.03
C ILE A 137 2.64 6.18 5.55
N ALA A 138 1.79 6.35 4.54
CA ALA A 138 1.57 7.63 3.86
C ALA A 138 0.40 8.44 4.44
N GLY A 139 -0.43 7.83 5.28
CA GLY A 139 -1.60 8.42 5.90
C GLY A 139 -2.15 7.51 6.98
N SER A 140 -3.45 7.26 7.00
CA SER A 140 -4.03 6.31 7.95
C SER A 140 -3.61 4.87 7.64
N CYS A 141 -3.13 4.15 8.65
CA CYS A 141 -2.83 2.72 8.52
C CYS A 141 -3.34 2.00 9.76
N LEU A 142 -4.55 1.45 9.65
CA LEU A 142 -5.34 1.01 10.79
C LEU A 142 -5.64 -0.48 10.74
N GLY A 143 -5.78 -1.10 11.92
CA GLY A 143 -6.24 -2.48 12.05
C GLY A 143 -5.35 -3.48 11.32
N ALA A 144 -5.93 -4.23 10.40
CA ALA A 144 -5.23 -5.23 9.62
C ALA A 144 -4.12 -4.65 8.72
N SER A 145 -4.30 -3.43 8.18
CA SER A 145 -3.26 -2.74 7.41
C SER A 145 -2.06 -2.44 8.28
N ALA A 146 -2.25 -1.98 9.51
CA ALA A 146 -1.18 -1.74 10.47
C ALA A 146 -0.46 -3.03 10.84
N LEU A 147 -1.19 -4.14 11.02
CA LEU A 147 -0.57 -5.44 11.26
C LEU A 147 0.32 -5.85 10.09
N MET A 148 -0.17 -5.69 8.86
CA MET A 148 0.59 -6.03 7.65
C MET A 148 1.83 -5.16 7.48
N ALA A 149 1.69 -3.85 7.70
CA ALA A 149 2.79 -2.90 7.60
C ALA A 149 3.91 -3.18 8.63
N ASN A 150 3.54 -3.58 9.85
CA ASN A 150 4.49 -3.96 10.90
C ASN A 150 5.26 -5.27 10.65
N MET A 151 4.87 -6.07 9.66
CA MET A 151 5.58 -7.30 9.29
C MET A 151 6.77 -7.05 8.37
N ALA A 152 6.97 -5.82 7.92
CA ALA A 152 8.10 -5.44 7.08
C ALA A 152 9.41 -5.38 7.88
N ASP A 153 10.53 -5.46 7.16
CA ASP A 153 11.88 -5.34 7.75
C ASP A 153 12.21 -3.90 8.13
N VAL A 154 11.59 -2.93 7.43
CA VAL A 154 11.72 -1.49 7.71
C VAL A 154 10.35 -0.83 7.59
N VAL A 155 10.00 -0.04 8.58
CA VAL A 155 8.78 0.77 8.61
C VAL A 155 9.12 2.25 8.62
N ILE A 156 8.76 2.93 7.55
CA ILE A 156 8.90 4.39 7.38
C ILE A 156 7.51 4.99 7.51
N ALA A 157 7.33 6.03 8.28
CA ALA A 157 6.04 6.69 8.41
C ALA A 157 6.14 8.21 8.21
N VAL A 158 5.11 8.79 7.61
CA VAL A 158 4.94 10.22 7.55
C VAL A 158 4.46 10.72 8.92
N LYS A 159 4.97 11.86 9.38
CA LYS A 159 4.54 12.51 10.63
C LYS A 159 3.03 12.69 10.68
N ASP A 160 2.47 12.64 11.86
CA ASP A 160 1.03 12.77 12.13
C ASP A 160 0.14 11.68 11.46
N ALA A 161 0.70 10.66 10.81
CA ALA A 161 -0.07 9.55 10.28
C ALA A 161 -0.68 8.71 11.42
N ASP A 162 -1.91 8.26 11.25
CA ASP A 162 -2.56 7.34 12.19
C ASP A 162 -2.02 5.92 12.00
N PHE A 163 -1.38 5.35 13.04
CA PHE A 163 -0.79 4.03 12.93
C PHE A 163 -1.04 3.17 14.16
N TYR A 164 -2.09 2.33 14.11
CA TYR A 164 -2.43 1.41 15.21
C TYR A 164 -3.21 0.18 14.74
N VAL A 165 -3.06 -0.93 15.45
CA VAL A 165 -3.80 -2.18 15.18
C VAL A 165 -5.17 -2.16 15.88
N THR A 166 -5.22 -1.64 17.11
CA THR A 166 -6.44 -1.54 17.93
C THR A 166 -6.48 -0.21 18.65
N THR A 167 -7.67 0.19 19.08
CA THR A 167 -7.83 1.38 19.93
C THR A 167 -6.98 1.30 21.22
N PRO A 168 -6.47 2.43 21.75
CA PRO A 168 -6.94 3.80 21.53
C PRO A 168 -6.54 4.37 20.17
N SER A 169 -7.42 5.19 19.61
CA SER A 169 -7.35 5.77 18.27
C SER A 169 -6.47 7.03 18.16
N ASP A 170 -5.69 7.33 19.18
CA ASP A 170 -4.82 8.50 19.30
C ASP A 170 -3.34 8.17 19.21
N VAL A 171 -3.02 6.97 18.67
CA VAL A 171 -1.64 6.55 18.43
C VAL A 171 -1.22 6.95 17.02
N THR A 172 -0.31 7.91 16.94
CA THR A 172 0.26 8.41 15.70
C THR A 172 1.59 7.73 15.36
N ALA A 173 2.07 7.93 14.14
CA ALA A 173 3.38 7.49 13.69
C ALA A 173 4.51 8.03 14.57
N ASP A 174 4.38 9.26 15.08
CA ASP A 174 5.33 9.88 16.00
C ASP A 174 5.46 9.09 17.31
N THR A 175 4.32 8.72 17.91
CA THR A 175 4.28 7.88 19.11
C THR A 175 4.89 6.50 18.84
N CYS A 176 4.59 5.91 17.68
CA CYS A 176 5.14 4.61 17.26
C CYS A 176 6.65 4.68 17.01
N TYR A 177 7.15 5.80 16.51
CA TYR A 177 8.58 6.05 16.35
C TYR A 177 9.30 6.13 17.70
N GLU A 178 8.75 6.88 18.66
CA GLU A 178 9.28 6.95 20.02
C GLU A 178 9.32 5.58 20.72
N GLN A 179 8.36 4.70 20.41
CA GLN A 179 8.27 3.34 20.93
C GLN A 179 9.11 2.31 20.15
N GLY A 180 9.71 2.69 19.02
CA GLY A 180 10.53 1.82 18.18
C GLY A 180 9.72 0.85 17.30
N THR A 181 8.44 1.13 17.04
CA THR A 181 7.60 0.38 16.10
C THR A 181 7.76 0.92 14.67
N VAL A 182 8.02 2.22 14.53
CA VAL A 182 8.41 2.88 13.29
C VAL A 182 9.91 3.12 13.35
N ASP A 183 10.62 2.73 12.29
CA ASP A 183 12.10 2.85 12.24
C ASP A 183 12.54 4.24 11.82
N ILE A 184 11.78 4.87 10.90
CA ILE A 184 12.12 6.18 10.33
C ILE A 184 10.87 7.03 10.24
N LEU A 185 10.98 8.29 10.69
CA LEU A 185 9.92 9.30 10.57
C LEU A 185 10.28 10.31 9.48
N ALA A 186 9.42 10.50 8.49
CA ALA A 186 9.58 11.43 7.38
C ALA A 186 8.63 12.62 7.53
N ASP A 187 9.01 13.78 7.00
CA ASP A 187 8.14 14.96 7.02
C ASP A 187 6.95 14.84 6.07
N ASP A 188 7.17 14.17 4.93
CA ASP A 188 6.15 13.92 3.89
C ASP A 188 6.45 12.62 3.13
N LEU A 189 5.56 12.28 2.18
CA LEU A 189 5.70 11.06 1.37
C LEU A 189 6.92 11.09 0.46
N ASP A 190 7.26 12.24 -0.10
CA ASP A 190 8.43 12.41 -0.98
C ASP A 190 9.71 12.17 -0.18
N GLY A 191 9.79 12.72 1.04
CA GLY A 191 10.86 12.44 1.99
C GLY A 191 10.95 10.95 2.35
N ALA A 192 9.82 10.29 2.60
CA ALA A 192 9.77 8.85 2.89
C ALA A 192 10.30 8.00 1.72
N CYS A 193 9.96 8.35 0.48
CA CYS A 193 10.48 7.68 -0.71
C CYS A 193 11.99 7.91 -0.88
N LEU A 194 12.50 9.12 -0.60
CA LEU A 194 13.92 9.45 -0.68
C LEU A 194 14.75 8.70 0.37
N LEU A 195 14.23 8.49 1.57
CA LEU A 195 14.95 7.78 2.65
C LEU A 195 15.25 6.32 2.31
N TYR A 196 14.39 5.67 1.52
CA TYR A 196 14.67 4.33 1.00
C TYR A 196 15.85 4.34 0.01
N THR A 197 16.07 5.47 -0.67
CA THR A 197 17.07 5.63 -1.72
C THR A 197 18.46 6.05 -1.20
N SER A 198 18.59 6.27 0.10
CA SER A 198 19.83 6.73 0.77
C SER A 198 20.50 5.61 1.55
#